data_5e387f188179c804169567e2031ad63f
#
_entry.id   5e387f188179c804169567e2031ad63f
#
_cell.length_a   1.000
_cell.length_b   1.000
_cell.length_c   1.000
_cell.angle_alpha   90.00
_cell.angle_beta   90.00
_cell.angle_gamma   90.00
#
_symmetry.space_group_name_H-M   'P 1'
#
loop_
_entity.id
_entity.type
_entity.pdbx_description
1 polymer ?
#
loop_
_entity_poly.entity_id
_entity_poly.type
_entity_poly.pdbx_seq_one_letter_code
_entity_poly.pdbx_strand_id
1 'polypeptide(L)'
;EHELVATMVWDKNEQMAADEIAALQLERLKITTDRVAKHVPFYRNMFKGENVDLGALGSLDDIRRLPFTTKQDLRNNYPYGMFAVPLRDVVRIHSSSGTTGMATVVGYTQNDIVTWSNLIARILTMAGVGANDVIQIAFGYGLFTGGFGLHYGAERLGASVIPISSGNTRRQIQIMQDFKTTALVCTPSYALKIADVMMDQGINPNGLSLKFGLFGAEPWSENMRQEISERLGILATDNYGLSEVMGPGVAGECQHCNGLHVNEDHFLIEILDPATLEPVDPGQVGELVITTLTKEAFPVVRYRTRDLTRLIPEPCPCGRTFRRIERITGRTDDMLIIKGVNVFPTQIESILFDIEGTEPHYNLVIERESNEDKVTVLIEVVESIFFDEMKKQRTMVDHIKKRLASELGVGVHVKLVEERSLERFNGKGARVIDKREL
;
A
#
# COMPACT_ATOMS: atom_id res chain seq x y z
N GLU A 1 -0.45 -33.13 1.23
CA GLU A 1 0.88 -33.02 0.58
C GLU A 1 0.80 -31.77 -0.30
N HIS A 2 1.32 -30.64 0.17
CA HIS A 2 1.50 -29.45 -0.66
C HIS A 2 2.68 -29.75 -1.58
N GLU A 3 2.41 -29.99 -2.85
CA GLU A 3 3.45 -29.92 -3.87
C GLU A 3 4.16 -28.58 -3.72
N LEU A 4 5.47 -28.63 -3.48
CA LEU A 4 6.36 -27.48 -3.55
C LEU A 4 6.27 -26.92 -4.97
N VAL A 5 5.39 -25.95 -5.18
CA VAL A 5 5.33 -25.20 -6.44
C VAL A 5 6.72 -24.57 -6.60
N ALA A 6 7.41 -24.94 -7.67
CA ALA A 6 8.73 -24.40 -7.96
C ALA A 6 8.63 -22.87 -7.94
N THR A 7 9.42 -22.24 -7.05
CA THR A 7 9.39 -20.79 -6.88
C THR A 7 9.76 -20.13 -8.19
N MET A 8 8.80 -19.51 -8.87
CA MET A 8 9.07 -18.73 -10.08
C MET A 8 9.77 -17.43 -9.67
N VAL A 9 10.92 -17.17 -10.27
CA VAL A 9 11.72 -15.96 -10.11
C VAL A 9 11.72 -15.23 -11.45
N TRP A 10 11.37 -13.95 -11.45
CA TRP A 10 11.36 -13.14 -12.67
C TRP A 10 12.76 -12.65 -13.04
N ASP A 11 13.52 -12.23 -12.02
CA ASP A 11 14.86 -11.68 -12.17
C ASP A 11 15.83 -12.35 -11.19
N LYS A 12 17.02 -12.69 -11.67
CA LYS A 12 18.08 -13.29 -10.83
C LYS A 12 18.47 -12.45 -9.61
N ASN A 13 18.28 -11.12 -9.68
CA ASN A 13 18.57 -10.22 -8.56
C ASN A 13 17.73 -10.54 -7.32
N GLU A 14 16.55 -11.17 -7.49
CA GLU A 14 15.71 -11.60 -6.37
C GLU A 14 16.37 -12.65 -5.45
N GLN A 15 17.47 -13.23 -5.91
CA GLN A 15 18.24 -14.28 -5.19
C GLN A 15 19.72 -13.91 -5.00
N MET A 16 20.10 -12.62 -5.21
CA MET A 16 21.45 -12.14 -4.96
C MET A 16 21.82 -12.27 -3.47
N ALA A 17 23.09 -12.51 -3.19
CA ALA A 17 23.60 -12.48 -1.82
C ALA A 17 23.49 -11.06 -1.20
N ALA A 18 23.37 -10.98 0.12
CA ALA A 18 23.13 -9.70 0.81
C ALA A 18 24.27 -8.68 0.59
N ASP A 19 25.50 -9.14 0.52
CA ASP A 19 26.68 -8.30 0.23
C ASP A 19 26.70 -7.80 -1.21
N GLU A 20 26.26 -8.62 -2.17
CA GLU A 20 26.11 -8.22 -3.57
C GLU A 20 25.03 -7.14 -3.74
N ILE A 21 23.88 -7.32 -3.07
CA ILE A 21 22.81 -6.32 -3.06
C ILE A 21 23.28 -5.03 -2.42
N ALA A 22 24.00 -5.09 -1.28
CA ALA A 22 24.52 -3.91 -0.61
C ALA A 22 25.52 -3.15 -1.49
N ALA A 23 26.39 -3.85 -2.21
CA ALA A 23 27.32 -3.24 -3.16
C ALA A 23 26.58 -2.56 -4.33
N LEU A 24 25.59 -3.22 -4.90
CA LEU A 24 24.75 -2.68 -5.96
C LEU A 24 23.94 -1.45 -5.51
N GLN A 25 23.38 -1.50 -4.31
CA GLN A 25 22.66 -0.37 -3.72
C GLN A 25 23.58 0.83 -3.51
N LEU A 26 24.78 0.63 -3.00
CA LEU A 26 25.76 1.70 -2.78
C LEU A 26 26.19 2.36 -4.10
N GLU A 27 26.46 1.56 -5.13
CA GLU A 27 26.77 2.06 -6.47
C GLU A 27 25.62 2.94 -7.01
N ARG A 28 24.40 2.43 -6.97
CA ARG A 28 23.21 3.13 -7.45
C ARG A 28 22.86 4.36 -6.61
N LEU A 29 23.09 4.32 -5.29
CA LEU A 29 22.93 5.47 -4.40
C LEU A 29 23.85 6.62 -4.83
N LYS A 30 25.13 6.34 -5.10
CA LYS A 30 26.09 7.35 -5.58
C LYS A 30 25.65 7.97 -6.89
N ILE A 31 25.19 7.16 -7.84
CA ILE A 31 24.68 7.65 -9.14
C ILE A 31 23.45 8.54 -8.93
N THR A 32 22.53 8.13 -8.07
CA THR A 32 21.30 8.90 -7.80
C THR A 32 21.59 10.21 -7.10
N THR A 33 22.45 10.21 -6.08
CA THR A 33 22.83 11.43 -5.34
C THR A 33 23.57 12.42 -6.22
N ASP A 34 24.48 11.97 -7.08
CA ASP A 34 25.16 12.81 -8.06
C ASP A 34 24.15 13.39 -9.07
N ARG A 35 23.23 12.56 -9.60
CA ARG A 35 22.18 13.01 -10.51
C ARG A 35 21.32 14.12 -9.91
N VAL A 36 20.81 13.95 -8.70
CA VAL A 36 19.93 14.95 -8.08
C VAL A 36 20.68 16.22 -7.70
N ALA A 37 21.92 16.11 -7.21
CA ALA A 37 22.79 17.26 -6.91
C ALA A 37 23.08 18.09 -8.15
N LYS A 38 23.26 17.43 -9.30
CA LYS A 38 23.58 18.08 -10.57
C LYS A 38 22.35 18.69 -11.26
N HIS A 39 21.22 18.01 -11.23
CA HIS A 39 20.09 18.37 -12.08
C HIS A 39 18.87 18.94 -11.34
N VAL A 40 18.75 18.73 -10.02
CA VAL A 40 17.61 19.19 -9.23
C VAL A 40 18.02 20.31 -8.29
N PRO A 41 17.64 21.56 -8.54
CA PRO A 41 18.02 22.72 -7.72
C PRO A 41 17.68 22.56 -6.23
N PHE A 42 16.55 21.93 -5.91
CA PHE A 42 16.15 21.62 -4.55
C PHE A 42 17.22 20.82 -3.81
N TYR A 43 17.65 19.66 -4.35
CA TYR A 43 18.67 18.83 -3.72
C TYR A 43 20.04 19.49 -3.70
N ARG A 44 20.41 20.20 -4.75
CA ARG A 44 21.68 20.94 -4.78
C ARG A 44 21.77 21.95 -3.63
N ASN A 45 20.72 22.72 -3.42
CA ASN A 45 20.66 23.73 -2.37
C ASN A 45 20.63 23.09 -0.99
N MET A 46 19.87 22.01 -0.83
CA MET A 46 19.74 21.27 0.41
C MET A 46 21.08 20.64 0.83
N PHE A 47 21.76 19.94 -0.08
CA PHE A 47 23.07 19.33 0.20
C PHE A 47 24.13 20.39 0.52
N LYS A 48 24.10 21.53 -0.18
CA LYS A 48 25.00 22.65 0.14
C LYS A 48 24.68 23.26 1.51
N GLY A 49 23.42 23.44 1.85
CA GLY A 49 23.00 24.01 3.14
C GLY A 49 23.40 23.12 4.33
N GLU A 50 23.33 21.82 4.17
CA GLU A 50 23.69 20.81 5.19
C GLU A 50 25.18 20.42 5.13
N ASN A 51 25.98 21.03 4.25
CA ASN A 51 27.40 20.71 4.03
C ASN A 51 27.64 19.22 3.72
N VAL A 52 26.78 18.60 2.93
CA VAL A 52 26.87 17.18 2.55
C VAL A 52 28.04 16.98 1.58
N ASP A 53 29.00 16.13 1.97
CA ASP A 53 30.07 15.65 1.08
C ASP A 53 29.62 14.31 0.43
N LEU A 54 29.16 14.38 -0.83
CA LEU A 54 28.76 13.19 -1.58
C LEU A 54 29.94 12.26 -1.90
N GLY A 55 31.18 12.78 -1.95
CA GLY A 55 32.40 11.99 -2.15
C GLY A 55 32.71 11.08 -0.95
N ALA A 56 32.19 11.41 0.22
CA ALA A 56 32.41 10.66 1.45
C ALA A 56 31.41 9.47 1.63
N LEU A 57 30.51 9.22 0.66
CA LEU A 57 29.61 8.06 0.71
C LEU A 57 30.40 6.77 0.44
N GLY A 58 30.90 6.14 1.50
CA GLY A 58 31.71 4.91 1.44
C GLY A 58 30.92 3.63 1.71
N SER A 59 29.78 3.74 2.40
CA SER A 59 28.91 2.63 2.80
C SER A 59 27.44 3.03 2.73
N LEU A 60 26.53 2.06 2.84
CA LEU A 60 25.09 2.34 2.91
C LEU A 60 24.69 3.09 4.19
N ASP A 61 25.44 2.93 5.27
CA ASP A 61 25.21 3.66 6.53
C ASP A 61 25.41 5.17 6.38
N ASP A 62 26.22 5.60 5.42
CA ASP A 62 26.45 7.02 5.14
C ASP A 62 25.20 7.73 4.59
N ILE A 63 24.14 7.00 4.22
CA ILE A 63 22.85 7.59 3.84
C ILE A 63 22.29 8.48 4.95
N ARG A 64 22.61 8.19 6.21
CA ARG A 64 22.17 8.97 7.38
C ARG A 64 22.67 10.42 7.36
N ARG A 65 23.74 10.69 6.59
CA ARG A 65 24.27 12.05 6.39
C ARG A 65 23.47 12.86 5.38
N LEU A 66 22.59 12.19 4.60
CA LEU A 66 21.75 12.86 3.63
C LEU A 66 20.45 13.36 4.30
N PRO A 67 20.01 14.58 3.99
CA PRO A 67 18.78 15.12 4.52
C PRO A 67 17.55 14.39 3.96
N PHE A 68 16.43 14.52 4.69
CA PHE A 68 15.16 13.93 4.29
C PHE A 68 14.44 14.75 3.24
N THR A 69 13.70 14.07 2.37
CA THR A 69 12.70 14.68 1.50
C THR A 69 11.31 14.41 2.07
N THR A 70 10.44 15.42 2.08
CA THR A 70 9.07 15.32 2.56
C THR A 70 8.06 15.58 1.44
N LYS A 71 6.82 15.20 1.66
CA LYS A 71 5.72 15.51 0.72
C LYS A 71 5.55 17.03 0.51
N GLN A 72 5.83 17.82 1.54
CA GLN A 72 5.78 19.28 1.43
C GLN A 72 6.86 19.82 0.49
N ASP A 73 8.05 19.23 0.49
CA ASP A 73 9.13 19.61 -0.44
C ASP A 73 8.72 19.35 -1.89
N LEU A 74 8.06 18.21 -2.15
CA LEU A 74 7.53 17.89 -3.49
C LEU A 74 6.48 18.91 -3.93
N ARG A 75 5.58 19.30 -3.04
CA ARG A 75 4.55 20.31 -3.30
C ARG A 75 5.14 21.72 -3.54
N ASN A 76 6.13 22.10 -2.74
CA ASN A 76 6.81 23.39 -2.88
C ASN A 76 7.56 23.54 -4.22
N ASN A 77 7.89 22.42 -4.85
CA ASN A 77 8.56 22.36 -6.14
C ASN A 77 7.63 21.97 -7.30
N TYR A 78 6.31 22.13 -7.11
CA TYR A 78 5.30 21.90 -8.14
C TYR A 78 5.50 22.82 -9.36
N PRO A 79 5.26 22.38 -10.61
CA PRO A 79 4.98 20.98 -10.98
C PRO A 79 6.24 20.15 -11.30
N TYR A 80 7.36 20.75 -11.76
CA TYR A 80 8.51 20.06 -12.34
C TYR A 80 9.83 20.34 -11.65
N GLY A 81 9.82 21.09 -10.54
CA GLY A 81 11.04 21.49 -9.83
C GLY A 81 11.87 20.32 -9.26
N MET A 82 11.26 19.14 -9.13
CA MET A 82 11.94 17.92 -8.70
C MET A 82 12.41 17.02 -9.85
N PHE A 83 12.19 17.40 -11.12
CA PHE A 83 12.61 16.59 -12.26
C PHE A 83 14.12 16.70 -12.49
N ALA A 84 14.77 15.54 -12.63
CA ALA A 84 16.21 15.43 -12.88
C ALA A 84 16.56 15.29 -14.38
N VAL A 85 15.56 15.43 -15.26
CA VAL A 85 15.70 15.41 -16.71
C VAL A 85 14.83 16.52 -17.33
N PRO A 86 15.16 17.03 -18.53
CA PRO A 86 14.30 17.97 -19.22
C PRO A 86 12.98 17.32 -19.67
N LEU A 87 11.89 18.10 -19.78
CA LEU A 87 10.56 17.58 -20.14
C LEU A 87 10.51 16.80 -21.45
N ARG A 88 11.39 17.11 -22.41
CA ARG A 88 11.46 16.36 -23.70
C ARG A 88 11.84 14.90 -23.51
N ASP A 89 12.48 14.54 -22.40
CA ASP A 89 12.89 13.18 -22.07
C ASP A 89 11.86 12.47 -21.16
N VAL A 90 10.78 13.18 -20.75
CA VAL A 90 9.68 12.66 -19.96
C VAL A 90 8.57 12.17 -20.89
N VAL A 91 8.36 10.85 -20.91
CA VAL A 91 7.36 10.22 -21.79
C VAL A 91 6.00 10.06 -21.12
N ARG A 92 5.94 10.20 -19.78
CA ARG A 92 4.70 10.09 -19.02
C ARG A 92 4.74 10.96 -17.77
N ILE A 93 3.60 11.54 -17.44
CA ILE A 93 3.38 12.34 -16.22
C ILE A 93 2.17 11.76 -15.50
N HIS A 94 2.33 11.54 -14.21
CA HIS A 94 1.24 11.18 -13.28
C HIS A 94 1.15 12.22 -12.17
N SER A 95 0.05 12.17 -11.42
CA SER A 95 -0.18 13.05 -10.29
C SER A 95 -0.93 12.31 -9.20
N SER A 96 -0.59 12.59 -7.94
CA SER A 96 -1.41 12.15 -6.81
C SER A 96 -2.72 12.94 -6.76
N SER A 97 -3.75 12.32 -6.17
CA SER A 97 -5.06 12.96 -5.97
C SER A 97 -5.00 14.02 -4.88
N GLY A 98 -4.51 15.19 -5.08
CA GLY A 98 -4.35 16.24 -4.06
C GLY A 98 -5.62 16.58 -3.23
N THR A 99 -6.12 15.62 -2.44
CA THR A 99 -7.35 15.75 -1.63
C THR A 99 -7.27 16.86 -0.57
N THR A 100 -6.06 17.31 -0.22
CA THR A 100 -5.83 18.33 0.83
C THR A 100 -4.94 19.50 0.35
N GLY A 101 -4.83 19.75 -0.96
CA GLY A 101 -3.98 20.83 -1.48
C GLY A 101 -3.38 20.52 -2.86
N MET A 102 -2.21 21.12 -3.17
CA MET A 102 -1.53 20.89 -4.45
C MET A 102 -1.13 19.42 -4.60
N ALA A 103 -1.44 18.87 -5.77
CA ALA A 103 -1.06 17.51 -6.15
C ALA A 103 0.47 17.37 -6.25
N THR A 104 0.99 16.17 -6.01
CA THR A 104 2.39 15.85 -6.35
C THR A 104 2.43 15.36 -7.79
N VAL A 105 3.26 15.97 -8.61
CA VAL A 105 3.48 15.60 -10.02
C VAL A 105 4.73 14.77 -10.13
N VAL A 106 4.64 13.64 -10.80
CA VAL A 106 5.76 12.70 -11.00
C VAL A 106 5.94 12.41 -12.49
N GLY A 107 7.20 12.31 -12.92
CA GLY A 107 7.57 12.06 -14.30
C GLY A 107 8.27 10.71 -14.48
N TYR A 108 8.24 10.22 -15.71
CA TYR A 108 8.89 8.96 -16.10
C TYR A 108 9.59 9.14 -17.44
N THR A 109 10.85 8.73 -17.52
CA THR A 109 11.55 8.51 -18.79
C THR A 109 11.09 7.20 -19.42
N GLN A 110 11.52 6.92 -20.66
CA GLN A 110 11.29 5.62 -21.26
C GLN A 110 11.94 4.48 -20.45
N ASN A 111 13.14 4.72 -19.88
CA ASN A 111 13.81 3.76 -19.01
C ASN A 111 13.06 3.54 -17.70
N ASP A 112 12.50 4.60 -17.11
CA ASP A 112 11.64 4.48 -15.92
C ASP A 112 10.43 3.59 -16.21
N ILE A 113 9.79 3.72 -17.36
CA ILE A 113 8.65 2.87 -17.77
C ILE A 113 9.07 1.41 -17.92
N VAL A 114 10.23 1.14 -18.54
CA VAL A 114 10.76 -0.23 -18.66
C VAL A 114 11.07 -0.83 -17.29
N THR A 115 11.74 -0.07 -16.43
CA THR A 115 12.04 -0.48 -15.05
C THR A 115 10.77 -0.79 -14.29
N TRP A 116 9.80 0.11 -14.33
CA TRP A 116 8.52 -0.06 -13.64
C TRP A 116 7.76 -1.30 -14.11
N SER A 117 7.72 -1.52 -15.43
CA SER A 117 7.10 -2.71 -16.01
C SER A 117 7.77 -4.00 -15.54
N ASN A 118 9.11 -4.03 -15.41
CA ASN A 118 9.83 -5.17 -14.86
C ASN A 118 9.53 -5.40 -13.36
N LEU A 119 9.44 -4.34 -12.57
CA LEU A 119 9.09 -4.43 -11.14
C LEU A 119 7.70 -5.04 -10.94
N ILE A 120 6.74 -4.65 -11.74
CA ILE A 120 5.39 -5.19 -11.66
C ILE A 120 5.34 -6.63 -12.18
N ALA A 121 6.04 -6.97 -13.28
CA ALA A 121 6.14 -8.35 -13.76
C ALA A 121 6.73 -9.26 -12.65
N ARG A 122 7.73 -8.77 -11.90
CA ARG A 122 8.31 -9.45 -10.74
C ARG A 122 7.26 -9.69 -9.65
N ILE A 123 6.49 -8.68 -9.27
CA ILE A 123 5.44 -8.80 -8.23
C ILE A 123 4.34 -9.77 -8.67
N LEU A 124 3.90 -9.71 -9.92
CA LEU A 124 2.92 -10.65 -10.48
C LEU A 124 3.46 -12.09 -10.40
N THR A 125 4.72 -12.30 -10.79
CA THR A 125 5.38 -13.61 -10.70
C THR A 125 5.52 -14.09 -9.25
N MET A 126 5.83 -13.20 -8.29
CA MET A 126 5.85 -13.52 -6.86
C MET A 126 4.50 -14.05 -6.37
N ALA A 127 3.41 -13.42 -6.80
CA ALA A 127 2.04 -13.82 -6.46
C ALA A 127 1.58 -15.12 -7.15
N GLY A 128 2.36 -15.65 -8.08
CA GLY A 128 2.05 -16.90 -8.82
C GLY A 128 1.39 -16.66 -10.18
N VAL A 129 1.24 -15.40 -10.60
CA VAL A 129 0.66 -15.06 -11.91
C VAL A 129 1.71 -15.24 -13.01
N GLY A 130 1.32 -15.82 -14.13
CA GLY A 130 2.21 -16.12 -15.26
C GLY A 130 1.65 -15.64 -16.60
N ALA A 131 2.39 -15.92 -17.68
CA ALA A 131 2.04 -15.48 -19.04
C ALA A 131 0.71 -16.06 -19.58
N ASN A 132 0.25 -17.17 -19.00
CA ASN A 132 -1.01 -17.80 -19.42
C ASN A 132 -2.24 -17.25 -18.67
N ASP A 133 -2.06 -16.27 -17.79
CA ASP A 133 -3.13 -15.70 -17.00
C ASP A 133 -3.85 -14.56 -17.72
N VAL A 134 -5.09 -14.33 -17.31
CA VAL A 134 -5.94 -13.22 -17.76
C VAL A 134 -6.15 -12.30 -16.57
N ILE A 135 -5.56 -11.12 -16.64
CA ILE A 135 -5.50 -10.16 -15.52
C ILE A 135 -6.52 -9.05 -15.74
N GLN A 136 -7.49 -8.95 -14.84
CA GLN A 136 -8.48 -7.89 -14.84
C GLN A 136 -8.04 -6.75 -13.91
N ILE A 137 -7.80 -5.57 -14.49
CA ILE A 137 -7.36 -4.39 -13.73
C ILE A 137 -8.56 -3.50 -13.45
N ALA A 138 -9.02 -3.55 -12.21
CA ALA A 138 -10.14 -2.77 -11.70
C ALA A 138 -9.69 -1.53 -10.89
N PHE A 139 -8.52 -0.98 -11.23
CA PHE A 139 -8.07 0.35 -10.82
C PHE A 139 -8.41 1.39 -11.89
N GLY A 140 -8.65 2.64 -11.45
CA GLY A 140 -8.87 3.75 -12.37
C GLY A 140 -7.64 4.03 -13.25
N TYR A 141 -7.87 4.24 -14.54
CA TYR A 141 -6.88 4.72 -15.49
C TYR A 141 -6.97 6.24 -15.59
N GLY A 142 -5.89 6.95 -15.35
CA GLY A 142 -5.85 8.41 -15.35
C GLY A 142 -4.54 8.94 -14.79
N LEU A 143 -4.60 10.04 -14.05
CA LEU A 143 -3.41 10.64 -13.43
C LEU A 143 -2.81 9.76 -12.31
N PHE A 144 -3.61 8.89 -11.70
CA PHE A 144 -3.16 7.94 -10.70
C PHE A 144 -2.29 6.82 -11.30
N THR A 145 -1.26 6.40 -10.58
CA THR A 145 -0.25 5.45 -11.11
C THR A 145 -0.71 3.99 -11.13
N GLY A 146 -1.68 3.60 -10.29
CA GLY A 146 -2.01 2.20 -10.03
C GLY A 146 -2.41 1.41 -11.29
N GLY A 147 -3.40 1.89 -12.04
CA GLY A 147 -3.91 1.19 -13.23
C GLY A 147 -2.83 0.97 -14.29
N PHE A 148 -2.11 2.03 -14.65
CA PHE A 148 -1.08 1.94 -15.69
C PHE A 148 0.15 1.13 -15.28
N GLY A 149 0.60 1.24 -14.04
CA GLY A 149 1.74 0.45 -13.57
C GLY A 149 1.49 -1.04 -13.70
N LEU A 150 0.35 -1.50 -13.19
CA LEU A 150 -0.06 -2.90 -13.23
C LEU A 150 -0.31 -3.38 -14.66
N HIS A 151 -0.90 -2.55 -15.53
CA HIS A 151 -1.15 -2.84 -16.95
C HIS A 151 0.16 -3.18 -17.68
N TYR A 152 1.13 -2.27 -17.66
CA TYR A 152 2.38 -2.48 -18.38
C TYR A 152 3.22 -3.62 -17.84
N GLY A 153 3.15 -3.87 -16.53
CA GLY A 153 3.81 -5.02 -15.94
C GLY A 153 3.18 -6.34 -16.33
N ALA A 154 1.85 -6.39 -16.43
CA ALA A 154 1.13 -7.57 -16.91
C ALA A 154 1.43 -7.88 -18.40
N GLU A 155 1.45 -6.85 -19.26
CA GLU A 155 1.90 -6.99 -20.65
C GLU A 155 3.36 -7.46 -20.73
N ARG A 156 4.24 -6.91 -19.88
CA ARG A 156 5.65 -7.31 -19.80
C ARG A 156 5.82 -8.77 -19.39
N LEU A 157 4.96 -9.26 -18.50
CA LEU A 157 4.90 -10.67 -18.11
C LEU A 157 4.44 -11.58 -19.25
N GLY A 158 3.74 -11.03 -20.24
CA GLY A 158 3.13 -11.76 -21.36
C GLY A 158 1.71 -12.25 -21.07
N ALA A 159 1.10 -11.81 -19.96
CA ALA A 159 -0.28 -12.10 -19.62
C ALA A 159 -1.28 -11.28 -20.44
N SER A 160 -2.52 -11.79 -20.57
CA SER A 160 -3.60 -11.02 -21.18
C SER A 160 -4.15 -9.99 -20.19
N VAL A 161 -4.29 -8.72 -20.60
CA VAL A 161 -4.76 -7.65 -19.74
C VAL A 161 -6.17 -7.21 -20.14
N ILE A 162 -7.07 -7.11 -19.16
CA ILE A 162 -8.40 -6.52 -19.30
C ILE A 162 -8.39 -5.15 -18.59
N PRO A 163 -8.25 -4.04 -19.33
CA PRO A 163 -8.17 -2.69 -18.74
C PRO A 163 -9.57 -2.12 -18.48
N ILE A 164 -10.34 -2.79 -17.64
CA ILE A 164 -11.76 -2.46 -17.41
C ILE A 164 -11.94 -1.16 -16.59
N SER A 165 -10.90 -0.70 -15.89
CA SER A 165 -10.97 0.42 -14.95
C SER A 165 -11.83 0.14 -13.70
N SER A 166 -12.02 1.14 -12.85
CA SER A 166 -12.81 1.00 -11.62
C SER A 166 -14.30 1.23 -11.86
N GLY A 167 -15.13 0.77 -10.93
CA GLY A 167 -16.58 0.97 -10.94
C GLY A 167 -17.37 -0.06 -11.75
N ASN A 168 -18.69 0.15 -11.83
CA ASN A 168 -19.65 -0.73 -12.50
C ASN A 168 -19.48 -2.23 -12.11
N THR A 169 -19.65 -2.54 -10.84
CA THR A 169 -19.34 -3.86 -10.25
C THR A 169 -20.04 -5.02 -10.97
N ARG A 170 -21.29 -4.85 -11.43
CA ARG A 170 -21.98 -5.89 -12.22
C ARG A 170 -21.26 -6.21 -13.52
N ARG A 171 -20.76 -5.18 -14.21
CA ARG A 171 -19.96 -5.37 -15.44
C ARG A 171 -18.61 -6.03 -15.15
N GLN A 172 -17.98 -5.71 -14.01
CA GLN A 172 -16.75 -6.39 -13.58
C GLN A 172 -16.97 -7.91 -13.49
N ILE A 173 -18.04 -8.32 -12.84
CA ILE A 173 -18.38 -9.74 -12.65
C ILE A 173 -18.73 -10.41 -13.98
N GLN A 174 -19.51 -9.75 -14.84
CA GLN A 174 -19.81 -10.26 -16.17
C GLN A 174 -18.53 -10.50 -16.99
N ILE A 175 -17.61 -9.55 -17.00
CA ILE A 175 -16.32 -9.69 -17.71
C ILE A 175 -15.49 -10.83 -17.12
N MET A 176 -15.46 -11.01 -15.78
CA MET A 176 -14.78 -12.15 -15.16
C MET A 176 -15.29 -13.48 -15.68
N GLN A 177 -16.62 -13.60 -15.86
CA GLN A 177 -17.25 -14.81 -16.39
C GLN A 177 -16.96 -15.03 -17.88
N ASP A 178 -17.14 -13.98 -18.68
CA ASP A 178 -17.05 -14.05 -20.14
C ASP A 178 -15.61 -14.23 -20.60
N PHE A 179 -14.66 -13.50 -20.01
CA PHE A 179 -13.26 -13.45 -20.42
C PHE A 179 -12.37 -14.41 -19.62
N LYS A 180 -12.97 -15.20 -18.71
CA LYS A 180 -12.25 -16.20 -17.90
C LYS A 180 -11.08 -15.59 -17.14
N THR A 181 -11.33 -14.47 -16.48
CA THR A 181 -10.33 -13.78 -15.63
C THR A 181 -9.74 -14.74 -14.61
N THR A 182 -8.41 -14.81 -14.53
CA THR A 182 -7.68 -15.65 -13.57
C THR A 182 -7.07 -14.85 -12.43
N ALA A 183 -6.79 -13.56 -12.65
CA ALA A 183 -6.25 -12.66 -11.64
C ALA A 183 -7.04 -11.35 -11.58
N LEU A 184 -7.46 -10.96 -10.37
CA LEU A 184 -8.13 -9.69 -10.10
C LEU A 184 -7.16 -8.72 -9.41
N VAL A 185 -7.11 -7.48 -9.91
CA VAL A 185 -6.28 -6.41 -9.37
C VAL A 185 -7.14 -5.21 -9.01
N CYS A 186 -7.27 -4.93 -7.72
CA CYS A 186 -8.07 -3.80 -7.20
C CYS A 186 -7.68 -3.44 -5.76
N THR A 187 -8.42 -2.53 -5.13
CA THR A 187 -8.30 -2.32 -3.67
C THR A 187 -8.98 -3.47 -2.91
N PRO A 188 -8.52 -3.81 -1.69
CA PRO A 188 -9.14 -4.85 -0.87
C PRO A 188 -10.63 -4.60 -0.61
N SER A 189 -11.00 -3.37 -0.27
CA SER A 189 -12.40 -2.98 -0.05
C SER A 189 -13.28 -3.19 -1.30
N TYR A 190 -12.71 -2.97 -2.49
CA TYR A 190 -13.45 -3.21 -3.73
C TYR A 190 -13.60 -4.70 -4.04
N ALA A 191 -12.62 -5.53 -3.66
CA ALA A 191 -12.73 -6.99 -3.76
C ALA A 191 -13.90 -7.53 -2.93
N LEU A 192 -14.07 -7.05 -1.68
CA LEU A 192 -15.23 -7.39 -0.85
C LEU A 192 -16.55 -6.94 -1.47
N LYS A 193 -16.59 -5.71 -2.01
CA LYS A 193 -17.77 -5.22 -2.73
C LYS A 193 -18.12 -6.10 -3.94
N ILE A 194 -17.14 -6.60 -4.66
CA ILE A 194 -17.37 -7.56 -5.76
C ILE A 194 -17.95 -8.86 -5.20
N ALA A 195 -17.42 -9.37 -4.09
CA ALA A 195 -17.93 -10.58 -3.43
C ALA A 195 -19.38 -10.40 -2.95
N ASP A 196 -19.74 -9.23 -2.38
CA ASP A 196 -21.11 -8.90 -1.99
C ASP A 196 -22.07 -8.96 -3.18
N VAL A 197 -21.71 -8.32 -4.30
CA VAL A 197 -22.55 -8.30 -5.49
C VAL A 197 -22.66 -9.69 -6.14
N MET A 198 -21.60 -10.52 -6.09
CA MET A 198 -21.67 -11.92 -6.54
C MET A 198 -22.69 -12.71 -5.71
N MET A 199 -22.64 -12.57 -4.39
CA MET A 199 -23.57 -13.21 -3.48
C MET A 199 -25.02 -12.79 -3.77
N ASP A 200 -25.28 -11.50 -3.95
CA ASP A 200 -26.60 -10.95 -4.30
C ASP A 200 -27.15 -11.50 -5.62
N GLN A 201 -26.27 -11.79 -6.57
CA GLN A 201 -26.64 -12.34 -7.88
C GLN A 201 -26.69 -13.87 -7.89
N GLY A 202 -26.42 -14.54 -6.76
CA GLY A 202 -26.33 -15.99 -6.66
C GLY A 202 -25.20 -16.60 -7.49
N ILE A 203 -24.14 -15.84 -7.74
CA ILE A 203 -22.97 -16.29 -8.51
C ILE A 203 -22.02 -17.01 -7.57
N ASN A 204 -21.74 -18.29 -7.87
CA ASN A 204 -20.76 -19.08 -7.14
C ASN A 204 -19.33 -18.72 -7.62
N PRO A 205 -18.46 -18.14 -6.78
CA PRO A 205 -17.08 -17.81 -7.14
C PRO A 205 -16.27 -19.01 -7.61
N ASN A 206 -16.52 -20.21 -7.06
CA ASN A 206 -15.85 -21.45 -7.49
C ASN A 206 -16.18 -21.87 -8.93
N GLY A 207 -17.18 -21.26 -9.55
CA GLY A 207 -17.51 -21.45 -10.97
C GLY A 207 -16.73 -20.51 -11.90
N LEU A 208 -15.98 -19.56 -11.35
CA LEU A 208 -15.11 -18.65 -12.09
C LEU A 208 -13.73 -19.27 -12.33
N SER A 209 -12.95 -18.65 -13.19
CA SER A 209 -11.54 -19.01 -13.43
C SER A 209 -10.58 -18.30 -12.50
N LEU A 210 -11.07 -17.49 -11.55
CA LEU A 210 -10.25 -16.72 -10.61
C LEU A 210 -9.37 -17.64 -9.77
N LYS A 211 -8.12 -17.25 -9.60
CA LYS A 211 -7.10 -17.96 -8.78
C LYS A 211 -6.32 -16.99 -7.91
N PHE A 212 -6.09 -15.78 -8.40
CA PHE A 212 -5.19 -14.79 -7.78
C PHE A 212 -5.89 -13.45 -7.57
N GLY A 213 -5.56 -12.80 -6.47
CA GLY A 213 -5.89 -11.41 -6.19
C GLY A 213 -4.63 -10.64 -5.80
N LEU A 214 -4.37 -9.51 -6.47
CA LEU A 214 -3.31 -8.58 -6.10
C LEU A 214 -3.96 -7.30 -5.61
N PHE A 215 -3.86 -7.07 -4.32
CA PHE A 215 -4.53 -5.97 -3.65
C PHE A 215 -3.53 -4.94 -3.13
N GLY A 216 -3.98 -3.73 -2.86
CA GLY A 216 -3.14 -2.67 -2.36
C GLY A 216 -3.78 -1.28 -2.48
N ALA A 217 -2.98 -0.24 -2.37
CA ALA A 217 -3.37 1.17 -2.38
C ALA A 217 -4.13 1.64 -1.13
N GLU A 218 -4.52 0.76 -0.24
CA GLU A 218 -5.11 1.06 1.08
C GLU A 218 -4.60 0.03 2.11
N PRO A 219 -4.52 0.38 3.40
CA PRO A 219 -4.24 -0.58 4.46
C PRO A 219 -5.38 -1.61 4.58
N TRP A 220 -5.04 -2.85 4.88
CA TRP A 220 -6.00 -3.93 5.13
C TRP A 220 -5.43 -4.99 6.08
N SER A 221 -6.31 -5.68 6.80
CA SER A 221 -5.94 -6.63 7.83
C SER A 221 -5.79 -8.06 7.29
N GLU A 222 -5.19 -8.95 8.11
CA GLU A 222 -5.12 -10.38 7.77
C GLU A 222 -6.51 -11.01 7.73
N ASN A 223 -7.41 -10.60 8.62
CA ASN A 223 -8.79 -11.09 8.62
C ASN A 223 -9.52 -10.71 7.33
N MET A 224 -9.30 -9.48 6.84
CA MET A 224 -9.84 -9.05 5.55
C MET A 224 -9.25 -9.86 4.38
N ARG A 225 -7.95 -10.22 4.44
CA ARG A 225 -7.34 -11.15 3.47
C ARG A 225 -8.06 -12.49 3.47
N GLN A 226 -8.24 -13.06 4.65
CA GLN A 226 -8.90 -14.35 4.81
C GLN A 226 -10.32 -14.30 4.24
N GLU A 227 -11.09 -13.29 4.59
CA GLU A 227 -12.45 -13.09 4.07
C GLU A 227 -12.47 -12.99 2.54
N ILE A 228 -11.61 -12.17 1.94
CA ILE A 228 -11.50 -12.07 0.48
C ILE A 228 -11.15 -13.41 -0.14
N SER A 229 -10.17 -14.12 0.43
CA SER A 229 -9.72 -15.41 -0.07
C SER A 229 -10.80 -16.46 -0.04
N GLU A 230 -11.56 -16.55 1.06
CA GLU A 230 -12.66 -17.51 1.23
C GLU A 230 -13.85 -17.17 0.31
N ARG A 231 -14.24 -15.90 0.27
CA ARG A 231 -15.41 -15.46 -0.49
C ARG A 231 -15.21 -15.48 -2.01
N LEU A 232 -14.00 -15.24 -2.49
CA LEU A 232 -13.68 -15.26 -3.92
C LEU A 232 -12.97 -16.53 -4.37
N GLY A 233 -12.55 -17.41 -3.45
CA GLY A 233 -11.83 -18.65 -3.76
C GLY A 233 -10.44 -18.41 -4.35
N ILE A 234 -9.68 -17.40 -3.86
CA ILE A 234 -8.43 -16.95 -4.47
C ILE A 234 -7.28 -16.88 -3.46
N LEU A 235 -6.04 -16.91 -3.96
CA LEU A 235 -4.87 -16.48 -3.20
C LEU A 235 -4.82 -14.94 -3.24
N ALA A 236 -5.00 -14.29 -2.10
CA ALA A 236 -4.97 -12.84 -1.97
C ALA A 236 -3.59 -12.36 -1.49
N THR A 237 -2.88 -11.61 -2.32
CA THR A 237 -1.56 -11.04 -2.03
C THR A 237 -1.60 -9.53 -1.94
N ASP A 238 -0.71 -8.96 -1.13
CA ASP A 238 -0.54 -7.51 -0.98
C ASP A 238 0.58 -6.98 -1.89
N ASN A 239 0.39 -5.78 -2.40
CA ASN A 239 1.42 -5.03 -3.10
C ASN A 239 1.45 -3.58 -2.62
N TYR A 240 2.66 -3.08 -2.40
CA TYR A 240 2.92 -1.74 -1.88
C TYR A 240 3.63 -0.87 -2.90
N GLY A 241 3.24 0.39 -2.90
CA GLY A 241 3.89 1.44 -3.67
C GLY A 241 3.17 2.77 -3.53
N LEU A 242 3.84 3.83 -3.95
CA LEU A 242 3.32 5.18 -3.91
C LEU A 242 3.80 5.96 -5.13
N SER A 243 2.96 6.89 -5.60
CA SER A 243 3.24 7.67 -6.82
C SER A 243 4.55 8.45 -6.72
N GLU A 244 4.87 8.96 -5.54
CA GLU A 244 6.07 9.76 -5.29
C GLU A 244 7.38 8.98 -5.47
N VAL A 245 7.34 7.65 -5.38
CA VAL A 245 8.52 6.79 -5.53
C VAL A 245 8.56 6.15 -6.92
N MET A 246 7.56 5.34 -7.26
CA MET A 246 7.47 4.69 -8.58
C MET A 246 6.01 4.46 -9.00
N GLY A 247 5.08 4.34 -8.08
CA GLY A 247 3.76 3.76 -8.20
C GLY A 247 3.74 2.39 -7.52
N PRO A 248 2.81 1.48 -7.85
CA PRO A 248 2.90 0.08 -7.43
C PRO A 248 4.22 -0.53 -7.92
N GLY A 249 4.77 -1.48 -7.19
CA GLY A 249 6.04 -2.12 -7.59
C GLY A 249 7.21 -1.86 -6.65
N VAL A 250 7.02 -1.18 -5.52
CA VAL A 250 8.07 -1.01 -4.50
C VAL A 250 8.30 -2.31 -3.73
N ALA A 251 7.22 -2.94 -3.28
CA ALA A 251 7.26 -4.23 -2.59
C ALA A 251 6.01 -5.06 -2.91
N GLY A 252 6.12 -6.39 -2.82
CA GLY A 252 5.00 -7.30 -3.03
C GLY A 252 5.16 -8.63 -2.31
N GLU A 253 4.04 -9.26 -2.01
CA GLU A 253 4.03 -10.58 -1.37
C GLU A 253 4.24 -11.71 -2.38
N CYS A 254 4.95 -12.72 -1.95
CA CYS A 254 4.96 -14.01 -2.62
C CYS A 254 3.77 -14.87 -2.15
N GLN A 255 3.63 -16.08 -2.72
CA GLN A 255 2.53 -17.01 -2.39
C GLN A 255 2.50 -17.46 -0.92
N HIS A 256 3.57 -17.26 -0.16
CA HIS A 256 3.59 -17.55 1.28
C HIS A 256 2.87 -16.48 2.12
N CYS A 257 2.53 -15.34 1.54
CA CYS A 257 1.77 -14.25 2.20
C CYS A 257 2.34 -13.84 3.58
N ASN A 258 3.65 -13.85 3.73
CA ASN A 258 4.34 -13.53 4.97
C ASN A 258 5.27 -12.32 4.78
N GLY A 259 4.68 -11.15 4.57
CA GLY A 259 5.35 -9.89 4.32
C GLY A 259 5.74 -9.67 2.86
N LEU A 260 5.98 -8.40 2.55
CA LEU A 260 6.24 -7.90 1.22
C LEU A 260 7.74 -7.83 0.96
N HIS A 261 8.22 -8.55 -0.06
CA HIS A 261 9.60 -8.44 -0.55
C HIS A 261 9.81 -7.08 -1.19
N VAL A 262 10.76 -6.32 -0.66
CA VAL A 262 11.15 -5.02 -1.22
C VAL A 262 12.04 -5.25 -2.43
N ASN A 263 11.79 -4.54 -3.53
CA ASN A 263 12.67 -4.57 -4.71
C ASN A 263 13.97 -3.78 -4.45
N GLU A 264 14.85 -4.35 -3.63
CA GLU A 264 16.02 -3.68 -3.05
C GLU A 264 17.07 -3.27 -4.07
N ASP A 265 17.09 -3.91 -5.21
CA ASP A 265 17.95 -3.49 -6.33
C ASP A 265 17.50 -2.14 -6.93
N HIS A 266 16.27 -1.69 -6.68
CA HIS A 266 15.73 -0.43 -7.16
C HIS A 266 15.39 0.58 -6.05
N PHE A 267 15.26 0.12 -4.81
CA PHE A 267 14.88 0.95 -3.67
C PHE A 267 15.75 0.64 -2.45
N LEU A 268 16.32 1.67 -1.85
CA LEU A 268 16.94 1.57 -0.54
C LEU A 268 15.93 2.03 0.51
N ILE A 269 15.66 1.18 1.50
CA ILE A 269 14.71 1.46 2.56
C ILE A 269 15.40 1.60 3.91
N GLU A 270 14.87 2.50 4.72
CA GLU A 270 15.19 2.67 6.13
C GLU A 270 13.89 2.55 6.93
N ILE A 271 13.93 1.96 8.12
CA ILE A 271 12.82 1.97 9.08
C ILE A 271 13.29 2.79 10.27
N LEU A 272 12.67 3.94 10.48
CA LEU A 272 13.10 4.95 11.45
C LEU A 272 12.03 5.20 12.51
N ASP A 273 12.46 5.45 13.73
CA ASP A 273 11.57 5.99 14.75
C ASP A 273 11.02 7.34 14.29
N PRO A 274 9.69 7.54 14.21
CA PRO A 274 9.11 8.75 13.65
C PRO A 274 9.38 10.03 14.48
N ALA A 275 9.75 9.91 15.75
CA ALA A 275 10.03 11.03 16.64
C ALA A 275 11.52 11.42 16.61
N THR A 276 12.42 10.43 16.68
CA THR A 276 13.87 10.66 16.73
C THR A 276 14.53 10.66 15.37
N LEU A 277 13.90 10.02 14.37
CA LEU A 277 14.42 9.77 13.02
C LEU A 277 15.69 8.90 12.98
N GLU A 278 15.93 8.16 14.06
CA GLU A 278 16.99 7.17 14.15
C GLU A 278 16.48 5.79 13.71
N PRO A 279 17.35 4.93 13.17
CA PRO A 279 16.97 3.58 12.80
C PRO A 279 16.44 2.78 14.01
N VAL A 280 15.39 2.00 13.77
CA VAL A 280 14.89 1.04 14.77
C VAL A 280 15.52 -0.34 14.55
N ASP A 281 15.53 -1.17 15.59
CA ASP A 281 15.99 -2.55 15.48
C ASP A 281 15.06 -3.37 14.56
N PRO A 282 15.57 -4.38 13.84
CA PRO A 282 14.75 -5.31 13.06
C PRO A 282 13.61 -5.89 13.91
N GLY A 283 12.39 -5.88 13.36
CA GLY A 283 11.18 -6.31 14.07
C GLY A 283 10.47 -5.21 14.86
N GLN A 284 11.09 -4.05 15.08
CA GLN A 284 10.41 -2.88 15.65
C GLN A 284 9.71 -2.06 14.57
N VAL A 285 8.54 -1.52 14.92
CA VAL A 285 7.75 -0.65 14.03
C VAL A 285 8.38 0.74 13.96
N GLY A 286 8.51 1.25 12.75
CA GLY A 286 8.97 2.60 12.46
C GLY A 286 8.39 3.15 11.16
N GLU A 287 8.72 4.39 10.85
CA GLU A 287 8.36 5.04 9.59
C GLU A 287 9.25 4.51 8.46
N LEU A 288 8.62 4.08 7.38
CA LEU A 288 9.32 3.69 6.16
C LEU A 288 9.83 4.93 5.43
N VAL A 289 11.14 4.96 5.18
CA VAL A 289 11.82 5.99 4.39
C VAL A 289 12.43 5.33 3.17
N ILE A 290 12.23 5.92 1.99
CA ILE A 290 12.64 5.30 0.71
C ILE A 290 13.55 6.24 -0.07
N THR A 291 14.65 5.70 -0.57
CA THR A 291 15.48 6.32 -1.61
C THR A 291 15.35 5.52 -2.89
N THR A 292 14.98 6.18 -3.99
CA THR A 292 14.96 5.55 -5.33
C THR A 292 16.38 5.44 -5.85
N LEU A 293 16.73 4.27 -6.39
CA LEU A 293 18.10 3.99 -6.86
C LEU A 293 18.24 4.03 -8.38
N THR A 294 17.12 3.88 -9.11
CA THR A 294 17.13 3.75 -10.58
C THR A 294 16.14 4.70 -11.28
N LYS A 295 15.39 5.49 -10.52
CA LYS A 295 14.45 6.46 -11.07
C LYS A 295 15.22 7.62 -11.73
N GLU A 296 14.93 7.89 -13.00
CA GLU A 296 15.65 8.92 -13.76
C GLU A 296 14.95 10.27 -13.76
N ALA A 297 13.64 10.28 -14.07
CA ALA A 297 12.91 11.54 -14.24
C ALA A 297 12.62 12.25 -12.92
N PHE A 298 12.26 11.50 -11.90
CA PHE A 298 11.81 12.03 -10.60
C PHE A 298 12.41 11.18 -9.46
N PRO A 299 13.73 11.24 -9.25
CA PRO A 299 14.37 10.53 -8.14
C PRO A 299 14.07 11.23 -6.81
N VAL A 300 13.90 10.43 -5.75
CA VAL A 300 13.76 10.92 -4.38
C VAL A 300 14.83 10.30 -3.49
N VAL A 301 15.39 11.13 -2.58
CA VAL A 301 16.41 10.74 -1.61
C VAL A 301 15.82 10.86 -0.21
N ARG A 302 15.89 9.77 0.57
CA ARG A 302 15.35 9.68 1.93
C ARG A 302 13.94 10.26 2.06
N TYR A 303 13.06 9.82 1.17
CA TYR A 303 11.67 10.29 1.17
C TYR A 303 10.89 9.69 2.34
N ARG A 304 10.39 10.54 3.20
CA ARG A 304 9.55 10.18 4.34
C ARG A 304 8.14 9.85 3.84
N THR A 305 7.80 8.56 3.82
CA THR A 305 6.50 8.09 3.31
C THR A 305 5.35 8.35 4.28
N ARG A 306 5.66 8.47 5.56
CA ARG A 306 4.73 8.46 6.70
C ARG A 306 4.07 7.11 6.97
N ASP A 307 4.34 6.10 6.17
CA ASP A 307 3.81 4.75 6.35
C ASP A 307 4.57 4.02 7.46
N LEU A 308 3.85 3.33 8.34
CA LEU A 308 4.41 2.56 9.45
C LEU A 308 4.49 1.08 9.08
N THR A 309 5.67 0.52 9.26
CA THR A 309 5.95 -0.91 9.06
C THR A 309 7.14 -1.35 9.89
N ARG A 310 7.54 -2.61 9.78
CA ARG A 310 8.76 -3.17 10.35
C ARG A 310 9.43 -4.15 9.39
N LEU A 311 10.73 -4.35 9.54
CA LEU A 311 11.46 -5.41 8.84
C LEU A 311 11.12 -6.77 9.46
N ILE A 312 10.95 -7.78 8.59
CA ILE A 312 10.81 -9.18 8.98
C ILE A 312 12.20 -9.82 8.86
N PRO A 313 12.84 -10.19 10.00
CA PRO A 313 14.23 -10.67 9.98
C PRO A 313 14.38 -12.12 9.47
N GLU A 314 13.34 -12.95 9.57
CA GLU A 314 13.37 -14.34 9.16
C GLU A 314 13.48 -14.49 7.64
N PRO A 315 14.19 -15.48 7.10
CA PRO A 315 14.21 -15.75 5.67
C PRO A 315 12.84 -16.23 5.16
N CYS A 316 12.53 -15.96 3.89
CA CYS A 316 11.30 -16.44 3.28
C CYS A 316 11.51 -17.85 2.67
N PRO A 317 10.56 -18.78 2.87
CA PRO A 317 10.62 -20.11 2.24
C PRO A 317 10.61 -20.07 0.70
N CYS A 318 10.19 -18.95 0.09
CA CYS A 318 10.19 -18.78 -1.36
C CYS A 318 11.61 -18.69 -1.98
N GLY A 319 12.67 -18.63 -1.18
CA GLY A 319 14.05 -18.58 -1.66
C GLY A 319 14.52 -17.22 -2.19
N ARG A 320 13.70 -16.17 -2.12
CA ARG A 320 14.13 -14.79 -2.40
C ARG A 320 14.93 -14.25 -1.23
N THR A 321 15.95 -13.49 -1.54
CA THR A 321 16.88 -12.93 -0.54
C THR A 321 16.56 -11.47 -0.18
N PHE A 322 15.74 -10.79 -0.97
CA PHE A 322 15.30 -9.43 -0.68
C PHE A 322 14.61 -9.36 0.68
N ARG A 323 14.96 -8.33 1.47
CA ARG A 323 14.33 -8.07 2.76
C ARG A 323 12.83 -7.88 2.61
N ARG A 324 12.12 -8.28 3.65
CA ARG A 324 10.67 -8.13 3.69
C ARG A 324 10.27 -7.09 4.73
N ILE A 325 9.29 -6.31 4.37
CA ILE A 325 8.56 -5.48 5.31
C ILE A 325 7.22 -6.14 5.65
N GLU A 326 6.75 -5.89 6.87
CA GLU A 326 5.38 -6.22 7.22
C GLU A 326 4.41 -5.33 6.43
N ARG A 327 3.15 -5.75 6.33
CA ARG A 327 2.09 -4.92 5.77
C ARG A 327 2.06 -3.55 6.47
N ILE A 328 1.72 -2.51 5.73
CA ILE A 328 1.58 -1.17 6.32
C ILE A 328 0.48 -1.19 7.38
N THR A 329 0.84 -0.89 8.62
CA THR A 329 -0.07 -0.92 9.78
C THR A 329 -0.78 0.40 10.01
N GLY A 330 -0.33 1.49 9.39
CA GLY A 330 -0.90 2.82 9.51
C GLY A 330 0.02 3.89 8.94
N ARG A 331 -0.35 5.14 9.16
CA ARG A 331 0.46 6.29 8.75
C ARG A 331 0.64 7.24 9.91
N THR A 332 1.79 7.87 10.03
CA THR A 332 2.06 8.87 11.07
C THR A 332 1.22 10.15 10.88
N ASP A 333 0.76 10.44 9.67
CA ASP A 333 -0.10 11.57 9.34
C ASP A 333 -1.61 11.25 9.32
N ASP A 334 -2.00 9.96 9.36
CA ASP A 334 -3.37 9.50 9.60
C ASP A 334 -3.63 9.22 11.10
N MET A 335 -2.63 9.45 11.92
CA MET A 335 -2.73 9.29 13.36
C MET A 335 -3.71 10.31 13.95
N LEU A 336 -4.70 9.80 14.64
CA LEU A 336 -5.68 10.61 15.35
C LEU A 336 -5.19 10.81 16.79
N ILE A 337 -5.11 12.05 17.22
CA ILE A 337 -4.89 12.34 18.65
C ILE A 337 -6.27 12.46 19.29
N ILE A 338 -6.61 11.50 20.15
CA ILE A 338 -7.90 11.43 20.85
C ILE A 338 -7.63 11.46 22.35
N LYS A 339 -8.03 12.52 23.02
CA LYS A 339 -7.79 12.72 24.46
C LYS A 339 -6.31 12.52 24.85
N GLY A 340 -5.38 12.95 23.98
CA GLY A 340 -3.94 12.81 24.21
C GLY A 340 -3.35 11.43 23.90
N VAL A 341 -4.14 10.51 23.35
CA VAL A 341 -3.70 9.18 22.94
C VAL A 341 -3.62 9.12 21.42
N ASN A 342 -2.52 8.55 20.90
CA ASN A 342 -2.34 8.30 19.47
C ASN A 342 -3.15 7.06 19.06
N VAL A 343 -4.13 7.24 18.19
CA VAL A 343 -5.00 6.17 17.68
C VAL A 343 -4.88 6.08 16.18
N PHE A 344 -4.66 4.88 15.68
CA PHE A 344 -4.64 4.61 14.23
C PHE A 344 -5.93 3.91 13.82
N PRO A 345 -6.61 4.36 12.74
CA PRO A 345 -7.83 3.70 12.24
C PRO A 345 -7.65 2.20 11.99
N THR A 346 -6.46 1.78 11.53
CA THR A 346 -6.12 0.37 11.30
C THR A 346 -6.10 -0.48 12.57
N GLN A 347 -5.79 0.09 13.74
CA GLN A 347 -5.90 -0.64 15.01
C GLN A 347 -7.36 -0.95 15.35
N ILE A 348 -8.25 0.01 15.09
CA ILE A 348 -9.70 -0.20 15.28
C ILE A 348 -10.18 -1.30 14.36
N GLU A 349 -9.78 -1.26 13.10
CA GLU A 349 -10.11 -2.28 12.10
C GLU A 349 -9.71 -3.68 12.56
N SER A 350 -8.45 -3.86 12.98
CA SER A 350 -7.96 -5.16 13.46
C SER A 350 -8.78 -5.71 14.63
N ILE A 351 -9.16 -4.84 15.58
CA ILE A 351 -9.96 -5.23 16.74
C ILE A 351 -11.38 -5.65 16.32
N LEU A 352 -11.99 -4.92 15.39
CA LEU A 352 -13.35 -5.22 14.93
C LEU A 352 -13.42 -6.55 14.19
N PHE A 353 -12.45 -6.84 13.33
CA PHE A 353 -12.40 -8.11 12.60
C PHE A 353 -12.24 -9.35 13.47
N ASP A 354 -11.71 -9.19 14.68
CA ASP A 354 -11.60 -10.29 15.65
C ASP A 354 -12.91 -10.59 16.41
N ILE A 355 -13.98 -9.82 16.15
CA ILE A 355 -15.24 -9.95 16.86
C ILE A 355 -16.29 -10.58 15.96
N GLU A 356 -16.75 -11.78 16.31
CA GLU A 356 -17.79 -12.50 15.57
C GLU A 356 -19.07 -11.68 15.43
N GLY A 357 -19.58 -11.58 14.20
CA GLY A 357 -20.81 -10.88 13.86
C GLY A 357 -20.64 -9.41 13.48
N THR A 358 -19.42 -8.86 13.49
CA THR A 358 -19.13 -7.58 12.86
C THR A 358 -18.83 -7.77 11.38
N GLU A 359 -19.29 -6.82 10.56
CA GLU A 359 -18.96 -6.75 9.14
C GLU A 359 -17.68 -5.92 8.92
N PRO A 360 -16.93 -6.10 7.81
CA PRO A 360 -15.66 -5.41 7.55
C PRO A 360 -15.83 -3.91 7.24
N HIS A 361 -17.00 -3.38 7.46
CA HIS A 361 -17.35 -2.00 7.16
C HIS A 361 -17.62 -1.19 8.42
N TYR A 362 -16.81 -0.15 8.61
CA TYR A 362 -16.94 0.75 9.74
C TYR A 362 -16.58 2.18 9.34
N ASN A 363 -17.07 3.16 10.09
CA ASN A 363 -16.66 4.55 10.01
C ASN A 363 -16.33 5.09 11.40
N LEU A 364 -15.31 5.93 11.48
CA LEU A 364 -14.93 6.70 12.66
C LEU A 364 -15.48 8.11 12.52
N VAL A 365 -16.38 8.50 13.38
CA VAL A 365 -16.88 9.89 13.47
C VAL A 365 -16.24 10.54 14.69
N ILE A 366 -15.50 11.62 14.45
CA ILE A 366 -14.81 12.37 15.50
C ILE A 366 -15.48 13.73 15.59
N GLU A 367 -15.96 14.05 16.79
CA GLU A 367 -16.64 15.29 17.10
C GLU A 367 -16.01 15.91 18.34
N ARG A 368 -16.16 17.22 18.54
CA ARG A 368 -15.75 17.89 19.78
C ARG A 368 -16.99 18.40 20.50
N GLU A 369 -17.26 17.84 21.67
CA GLU A 369 -18.35 18.26 22.53
C GLU A 369 -17.78 18.83 23.84
N SER A 370 -18.12 20.06 24.20
CA SER A 370 -17.70 20.70 25.47
C SER A 370 -16.18 20.61 25.73
N ASN A 371 -15.35 20.85 24.68
CA ASN A 371 -13.88 20.77 24.69
C ASN A 371 -13.29 19.37 24.86
N GLU A 372 -14.08 18.31 24.78
CA GLU A 372 -13.60 16.92 24.75
C GLU A 372 -13.84 16.29 23.39
N ASP A 373 -12.86 15.51 22.94
CA ASP A 373 -13.01 14.70 21.74
C ASP A 373 -13.91 13.50 22.01
N LYS A 374 -14.95 13.37 21.21
CA LYS A 374 -15.87 12.23 21.19
C LYS A 374 -15.67 11.44 19.92
N VAL A 375 -15.29 10.18 20.07
CA VAL A 375 -15.14 9.26 18.95
C VAL A 375 -16.26 8.26 18.96
N THR A 376 -16.97 8.16 17.84
CA THR A 376 -18.02 7.17 17.62
C THR A 376 -17.57 6.23 16.51
N VAL A 377 -17.51 4.96 16.79
CA VAL A 377 -17.26 3.88 15.80
C VAL A 377 -18.63 3.38 15.34
N LEU A 378 -18.96 3.63 14.07
CA LEU A 378 -20.13 3.07 13.41
C LEU A 378 -19.70 1.73 12.79
N ILE A 379 -20.38 0.64 13.14
CA ILE A 379 -19.98 -0.72 12.73
C ILE A 379 -21.17 -1.41 12.10
N GLU A 380 -21.03 -1.90 10.89
CA GLU A 380 -22.01 -2.79 10.31
C GLU A 380 -21.95 -4.15 11.00
N VAL A 381 -23.11 -4.72 11.22
CA VAL A 381 -23.26 -6.05 11.79
C VAL A 381 -24.20 -6.88 10.92
N VAL A 382 -24.06 -8.20 10.97
CA VAL A 382 -24.93 -9.12 10.24
C VAL A 382 -26.39 -8.90 10.64
N GLU A 383 -27.30 -9.10 9.70
CA GLU A 383 -28.73 -8.84 9.85
C GLU A 383 -29.34 -9.52 11.09
N SER A 384 -28.91 -10.74 11.39
CA SER A 384 -29.37 -11.50 12.56
C SER A 384 -29.04 -10.82 13.89
N ILE A 385 -27.94 -10.05 13.97
CA ILE A 385 -27.56 -9.29 15.17
C ILE A 385 -28.28 -7.95 15.19
N PHE A 386 -28.42 -7.29 14.06
CA PHE A 386 -29.06 -5.98 14.00
C PHE A 386 -30.54 -6.03 14.41
N PHE A 387 -31.26 -7.08 14.03
CA PHE A 387 -32.67 -7.30 14.40
C PHE A 387 -32.87 -8.15 15.66
N ASP A 388 -31.79 -8.52 16.37
CA ASP A 388 -31.87 -9.31 17.60
C ASP A 388 -32.38 -8.48 18.79
N GLU A 389 -32.65 -9.17 19.91
CA GLU A 389 -33.10 -8.53 21.15
C GLU A 389 -32.12 -7.43 21.60
N MET A 390 -32.65 -6.29 22.02
CA MET A 390 -31.87 -5.14 22.52
C MET A 390 -30.79 -5.52 23.57
N LYS A 391 -31.02 -6.60 24.33
CA LYS A 391 -30.07 -7.10 25.31
C LYS A 391 -28.81 -7.67 24.65
N LYS A 392 -28.94 -8.42 23.57
CA LYS A 392 -27.80 -9.00 22.85
C LYS A 392 -26.99 -7.92 22.14
N GLN A 393 -27.65 -6.95 21.49
CA GLN A 393 -27.00 -5.79 20.90
C GLN A 393 -26.19 -5.00 21.93
N ARG A 394 -26.75 -4.74 23.12
CA ARG A 394 -26.04 -4.07 24.21
C ARG A 394 -24.81 -4.86 24.66
N THR A 395 -24.95 -6.18 24.82
CA THR A 395 -23.81 -7.04 25.20
C THR A 395 -22.69 -6.96 24.17
N MET A 396 -23.01 -6.96 22.87
CA MET A 396 -22.03 -6.80 21.80
C MET A 396 -21.37 -5.42 21.82
N VAL A 397 -22.17 -4.36 21.92
CA VAL A 397 -21.65 -2.98 22.05
C VAL A 397 -20.69 -2.85 23.24
N ASP A 398 -21.06 -3.41 24.40
CA ASP A 398 -20.21 -3.36 25.60
C ASP A 398 -18.94 -4.20 25.44
N HIS A 399 -19.00 -5.32 24.75
CA HIS A 399 -17.84 -6.14 24.40
C HIS A 399 -16.87 -5.38 23.49
N ILE A 400 -17.37 -4.80 22.40
CA ILE A 400 -16.58 -4.00 21.45
C ILE A 400 -15.95 -2.80 22.16
N LYS A 401 -16.72 -2.06 22.97
CA LYS A 401 -16.21 -0.93 23.75
C LYS A 401 -15.05 -1.31 24.67
N LYS A 402 -15.19 -2.44 25.39
CA LYS A 402 -14.14 -2.92 26.30
C LYS A 402 -12.88 -3.31 25.54
N ARG A 403 -12.99 -4.02 24.41
CA ARG A 403 -11.86 -4.40 23.57
C ARG A 403 -11.15 -3.17 23.04
N LEU A 404 -11.89 -2.23 22.43
CA LEU A 404 -11.33 -0.98 21.91
C LEU A 404 -10.66 -0.15 23.01
N ALA A 405 -11.31 0.03 24.17
CA ALA A 405 -10.72 0.79 25.27
C ALA A 405 -9.46 0.15 25.85
N SER A 406 -9.42 -1.18 25.93
CA SER A 406 -8.26 -1.92 26.45
C SER A 406 -7.05 -1.80 25.51
N GLU A 407 -7.25 -1.85 24.19
CA GLU A 407 -6.17 -1.88 23.22
C GLU A 407 -5.75 -0.48 22.75
N LEU A 408 -6.69 0.46 22.68
CA LEU A 408 -6.39 1.83 22.26
C LEU A 408 -6.00 2.75 23.44
N GLY A 409 -6.27 2.35 24.66
CA GLY A 409 -6.05 3.20 25.85
C GLY A 409 -7.00 4.40 25.95
N VAL A 410 -8.04 4.47 25.12
CA VAL A 410 -9.02 5.55 25.10
C VAL A 410 -10.45 5.01 24.95
N GLY A 411 -11.40 5.60 25.68
CA GLY A 411 -12.80 5.22 25.57
C GLY A 411 -13.45 5.78 24.30
N VAL A 412 -14.15 4.90 23.55
CA VAL A 412 -14.88 5.25 22.34
C VAL A 412 -16.37 4.92 22.49
N HIS A 413 -17.21 5.63 21.75
CA HIS A 413 -18.61 5.26 21.57
C HIS A 413 -18.74 4.25 20.43
N VAL A 414 -19.60 3.26 20.60
CA VAL A 414 -19.87 2.24 19.57
C VAL A 414 -21.34 2.29 19.21
N LYS A 415 -21.63 2.32 17.93
CA LYS A 415 -22.98 2.26 17.38
C LYS A 415 -23.04 1.19 16.28
N LEU A 416 -23.86 0.17 16.51
CA LEU A 416 -24.16 -0.81 15.49
C LEU A 416 -25.09 -0.19 14.44
N VAL A 417 -24.83 -0.47 13.19
CA VAL A 417 -25.63 -0.04 12.05
C VAL A 417 -25.97 -1.25 11.20
N GLU A 418 -27.06 -1.12 10.42
CA GLU A 418 -27.55 -2.17 9.54
C GLU A 418 -26.50 -2.48 8.46
N GLU A 419 -26.43 -3.74 8.07
CA GLU A 419 -25.61 -4.20 6.96
C GLU A 419 -25.86 -3.36 5.71
N ARG A 420 -24.80 -2.95 5.02
CA ARG A 420 -24.83 -2.10 3.81
C ARG A 420 -25.39 -0.69 3.98
N SER A 421 -25.48 -0.20 5.22
CA SER A 421 -25.91 1.18 5.49
C SER A 421 -24.79 2.21 5.35
N LEU A 422 -23.52 1.78 5.46
CA LEU A 422 -22.36 2.65 5.24
C LEU A 422 -21.99 2.73 3.75
N GLU A 423 -21.46 3.87 3.34
CA GLU A 423 -21.10 4.11 1.95
C GLU A 423 -19.99 3.15 1.48
N ARG A 424 -20.16 2.54 0.31
CA ARG A 424 -19.19 1.65 -0.34
C ARG A 424 -18.37 2.44 -1.35
N PHE A 425 -17.08 2.52 -1.13
CA PHE A 425 -16.17 3.23 -2.01
C PHE A 425 -15.69 2.35 -3.18
N ASN A 426 -15.54 2.95 -4.36
CA ASN A 426 -14.98 2.31 -5.56
C ASN A 426 -13.45 2.54 -5.68
N GLY A 427 -12.78 2.74 -4.57
CA GLY A 427 -11.36 3.08 -4.47
C GLY A 427 -10.99 3.30 -3.01
N LYS A 428 -9.93 4.08 -2.74
CA LYS A 428 -9.50 4.40 -1.38
C LYS A 428 -10.62 5.11 -0.62
N GLY A 429 -11.21 4.44 0.37
CA GLY A 429 -12.31 4.95 1.17
C GLY A 429 -11.82 5.85 2.33
N ALA A 430 -12.54 6.93 2.60
CA ALA A 430 -12.33 7.73 3.79
C ALA A 430 -13.14 7.13 4.96
N ARG A 431 -12.49 6.34 5.81
CA ARG A 431 -13.12 5.71 7.00
C ARG A 431 -13.24 6.67 8.19
N VAL A 432 -12.55 7.80 8.13
CA VAL A 432 -12.54 8.82 9.19
C VAL A 432 -13.32 10.04 8.74
N ILE A 433 -14.32 10.39 9.52
CA ILE A 433 -15.15 11.59 9.38
C ILE A 433 -14.81 12.49 10.55
N ASP A 434 -13.79 13.33 10.39
CA ASP A 434 -13.39 14.31 11.41
C ASP A 434 -14.22 15.58 11.24
N LYS A 435 -15.07 15.85 12.21
CA LYS A 435 -15.96 17.00 12.27
C LYS A 435 -15.48 18.08 13.24
N ARG A 436 -14.28 17.92 13.78
CA ARG A 436 -13.70 18.94 14.64
C ARG A 436 -13.33 20.16 13.81
N GLU A 437 -13.78 21.34 14.21
CA GLU A 437 -13.22 22.61 13.72
C GLU A 437 -11.81 22.76 14.32
N LEU A 438 -10.79 22.65 13.45
CA LEU A 438 -9.37 22.80 13.80
C LEU A 438 -8.93 24.26 13.65
#